data_b7be41492b6268293ee7bf9ccbc2fd15
#
_entry.id   b7be41492b6268293ee7bf9ccbc2fd15
#
_cell.length_a   1.000
_cell.length_b   1.000
_cell.length_c   1.000
_cell.angle_alpha   90.00
_cell.angle_beta   90.00
_cell.angle_gamma   90.00
#
_symmetry.space_group_name_H-M   'P 1'
#
loop_
_entity.id
_entity.type
_entity.pdbx_description
1 polymer ?
#
loop_
_entity_poly.entity_id
_entity_poly.type
_entity_poly.pdbx_seq_one_letter_code
_entity_poly.pdbx_strand_id
1 'polypeptide(L)'
;MLGTHISSGTLETKSVLCVKAEIHNVLTSLRHGSDSRWSSKKRFEHEIPLKEEHTLLRAFKELHFYLEEFDDLRDVDTVEYLKPFLQVVTSEHTNASITMVALRSLNKFLLYDFISAESPRVKHAMNKMAHALTRCRRFNERVLMQLMQVSELVVRNPAGRFLTDDHTCELFKV
;
A
#
# COMPACT_ATOMS: atom_id res chain seq x y z
N MET A 1 -19.20 -11.79 -40.35
CA MET A 1 -18.63 -10.80 -39.41
C MET A 1 -18.83 -11.33 -38.00
N LEU A 2 -17.82 -12.02 -37.45
CA LEU A 2 -17.83 -12.56 -36.09
C LEU A 2 -17.08 -11.57 -35.20
N GLY A 3 -17.85 -10.78 -34.46
CA GLY A 3 -17.28 -9.90 -33.43
C GLY A 3 -16.77 -10.74 -32.27
N THR A 4 -15.45 -10.74 -32.06
CA THR A 4 -14.82 -11.32 -30.87
C THR A 4 -15.10 -10.42 -29.68
N HIS A 5 -16.13 -10.78 -28.91
CA HIS A 5 -16.28 -10.29 -27.54
C HIS A 5 -15.13 -10.85 -26.72
N ILE A 6 -14.05 -10.08 -26.59
CA ILE A 6 -12.99 -10.36 -25.60
C ILE A 6 -13.60 -10.01 -24.24
N SER A 7 -13.82 -11.05 -23.46
CA SER A 7 -14.43 -11.02 -22.13
C SER A 7 -13.69 -10.06 -21.20
N SER A 8 -14.32 -8.97 -20.76
CA SER A 8 -13.81 -8.06 -19.73
C SER A 8 -13.54 -8.76 -18.38
N GLY A 9 -14.19 -9.89 -18.14
CA GLY A 9 -14.03 -10.67 -16.89
C GLY A 9 -12.63 -11.18 -16.57
N THR A 10 -11.74 -11.34 -17.58
CA THR A 10 -10.36 -11.83 -17.33
C THR A 10 -9.39 -10.74 -16.85
N LEU A 11 -9.69 -9.46 -17.06
CA LEU A 11 -8.86 -8.36 -16.52
C LEU A 11 -9.26 -8.03 -15.08
N GLU A 12 -10.52 -8.16 -14.76
CA GLU A 12 -11.13 -7.79 -13.48
C GLU A 12 -10.67 -8.71 -12.35
N THR A 13 -10.69 -10.02 -12.57
CA THR A 13 -10.14 -11.01 -11.61
C THR A 13 -8.64 -10.80 -11.34
N LYS A 14 -7.90 -10.24 -12.29
CA LYS A 14 -6.46 -9.98 -12.12
C LYS A 14 -6.16 -8.88 -11.10
N SER A 15 -7.03 -7.90 -10.91
CA SER A 15 -6.80 -6.79 -9.98
C SER A 15 -6.79 -7.25 -8.53
N VAL A 16 -7.73 -8.08 -8.11
CA VAL A 16 -7.77 -8.68 -6.76
C VAL A 16 -6.55 -9.59 -6.54
N LEU A 17 -6.19 -10.40 -7.52
CA LEU A 17 -4.99 -11.26 -7.45
C LEU A 17 -3.71 -10.45 -7.30
N CYS A 18 -3.60 -9.30 -7.97
CA CYS A 18 -2.46 -8.41 -7.82
C CYS A 18 -2.37 -7.84 -6.40
N VAL A 19 -3.49 -7.41 -5.81
CA VAL A 19 -3.49 -6.94 -4.41
C VAL A 19 -3.11 -8.07 -3.46
N LYS A 20 -3.61 -9.30 -3.65
CA LYS A 20 -3.22 -10.49 -2.87
C LYS A 20 -1.72 -10.79 -3.01
N ALA A 21 -1.13 -10.63 -4.18
CA ALA A 21 0.31 -10.77 -4.38
C ALA A 21 1.10 -9.71 -3.61
N GLU A 22 0.64 -8.45 -3.59
CA GLU A 22 1.30 -7.40 -2.81
C GLU A 22 1.15 -7.63 -1.29
N ILE A 23 0.03 -8.17 -0.81
CA ILE A 23 -0.14 -8.63 0.58
C ILE A 23 0.93 -9.67 0.91
N HIS A 24 1.11 -10.66 0.03
CA HIS A 24 2.13 -11.71 0.22
C HIS A 24 3.55 -11.13 0.28
N ASN A 25 3.87 -10.17 -0.57
CA ASN A 25 5.17 -9.48 -0.58
C ASN A 25 5.46 -8.79 0.76
N VAL A 26 4.47 -8.07 1.31
CA VAL A 26 4.63 -7.40 2.61
C VAL A 26 4.73 -8.41 3.74
N LEU A 27 3.88 -9.45 3.76
CA LEU A 27 3.92 -10.51 4.76
C LEU A 27 5.27 -11.23 4.78
N THR A 28 5.84 -11.51 3.61
CA THR A 28 7.16 -12.11 3.47
C THR A 28 8.24 -11.19 4.03
N SER A 29 8.18 -9.89 3.74
CA SER A 29 9.14 -8.90 4.25
C SER A 29 9.04 -8.73 5.77
N LEU A 30 7.82 -8.76 6.33
CA LEU A 30 7.61 -8.73 7.78
C LEU A 30 8.23 -9.95 8.47
N ARG A 31 8.06 -11.15 7.91
CA ARG A 31 8.62 -12.40 8.45
C ARG A 31 10.14 -12.43 8.35
N HIS A 32 10.72 -12.04 7.22
CA HIS A 32 12.18 -12.02 7.07
C HIS A 32 12.84 -10.94 7.94
N GLY A 33 12.14 -9.84 8.25
CA GLY A 33 12.58 -8.87 9.24
C GLY A 33 12.71 -9.47 10.64
N SER A 34 11.89 -10.49 10.97
CA SER A 34 11.94 -11.19 12.26
C SER A 34 12.97 -12.33 12.29
N ASP A 35 13.19 -13.04 11.15
CA ASP A 35 14.17 -14.13 11.07
C ASP A 35 15.63 -13.66 11.13
N SER A 36 15.91 -12.41 10.81
CA SER A 36 17.24 -11.79 10.97
C SER A 36 17.72 -11.75 12.44
N ARG A 37 16.86 -12.05 13.41
CA ARG A 37 17.20 -12.19 14.84
C ARG A 37 18.15 -13.36 15.14
N TRP A 38 18.21 -14.37 14.28
CA TRP A 38 19.06 -15.55 14.51
C TRP A 38 20.49 -15.41 13.96
N SER A 39 20.74 -14.43 13.09
CA SER A 39 22.08 -14.17 12.56
C SER A 39 22.84 -13.17 13.42
N SER A 40 23.63 -13.70 14.34
CA SER A 40 24.56 -12.99 15.22
C SER A 40 25.51 -12.11 14.43
N LYS A 41 25.28 -10.81 14.29
CA LYS A 41 26.33 -9.77 14.19
C LYS A 41 25.93 -8.37 13.74
N LYS A 42 24.65 -8.03 13.56
CA LYS A 42 24.26 -6.62 13.39
C LYS A 42 23.15 -6.24 14.39
N ARG A 43 23.54 -6.10 15.63
CA ARG A 43 22.78 -5.39 16.67
C ARG A 43 22.78 -3.92 16.30
N PHE A 44 21.62 -3.30 16.26
CA PHE A 44 21.29 -1.85 16.13
C PHE A 44 20.49 -1.39 14.91
N GLU A 45 19.62 -2.21 14.33
CA GLU A 45 18.54 -1.66 13.52
C GLU A 45 17.21 -2.11 14.12
N HIS A 46 16.33 -1.16 14.39
CA HIS A 46 15.03 -1.21 15.04
C HIS A 46 14.30 -2.55 14.88
N GLU A 47 14.26 -3.32 15.96
CA GLU A 47 13.41 -4.51 16.04
C GLU A 47 11.96 -4.04 16.17
N ILE A 48 11.08 -4.54 15.29
CA ILE A 48 9.64 -4.33 15.45
C ILE A 48 9.23 -5.01 16.76
N PRO A 49 8.56 -4.30 17.69
CA PRO A 49 8.02 -4.94 18.88
C PRO A 49 7.09 -6.09 18.49
N LEU A 50 7.22 -7.25 19.12
CA LEU A 50 6.43 -8.45 18.81
C LEU A 50 4.92 -8.15 18.75
N LYS A 51 4.41 -7.28 19.61
CA LYS A 51 3.01 -6.89 19.63
C LYS A 51 2.59 -6.15 18.35
N GLU A 52 3.44 -5.31 17.80
CA GLU A 52 3.14 -4.53 16.61
C GLU A 52 3.32 -5.36 15.35
N GLU A 53 4.34 -6.21 15.29
CA GLU A 53 4.50 -7.20 14.22
C GLU A 53 3.26 -8.10 14.12
N HIS A 54 2.76 -8.63 15.25
CA HIS A 54 1.53 -9.41 15.29
C HIS A 54 0.32 -8.62 14.80
N THR A 55 0.24 -7.33 15.12
CA THR A 55 -0.87 -6.48 14.68
C THR A 55 -0.84 -6.26 13.17
N LEU A 56 0.33 -5.95 12.60
CA LEU A 56 0.49 -5.79 11.15
C LEU A 56 0.24 -7.09 10.40
N LEU A 57 0.83 -8.20 10.85
CA LEU A 57 0.61 -9.52 10.26
C LEU A 57 -0.88 -9.92 10.27
N ARG A 58 -1.57 -9.63 11.36
CA ARG A 58 -3.01 -9.87 11.50
C ARG A 58 -3.81 -9.02 10.52
N ALA A 59 -3.52 -7.73 10.42
CA ALA A 59 -4.21 -6.82 9.51
C ALA A 59 -4.11 -7.27 8.04
N PHE A 60 -2.93 -7.74 7.59
CA PHE A 60 -2.77 -8.27 6.24
C PHE A 60 -3.48 -9.62 6.03
N LYS A 61 -3.54 -10.48 7.04
CA LYS A 61 -4.31 -11.73 6.96
C LYS A 61 -5.81 -11.44 6.87
N GLU A 62 -6.32 -10.53 7.69
CA GLU A 62 -7.72 -10.09 7.66
C GLU A 62 -8.07 -9.49 6.29
N LEU A 63 -7.19 -8.66 5.71
CA LEU A 63 -7.38 -8.14 4.36
C LEU A 63 -7.38 -9.26 3.31
N HIS A 64 -6.48 -10.24 3.43
CA HIS A 64 -6.45 -11.36 2.48
C HIS A 64 -7.78 -12.12 2.47
N PHE A 65 -8.31 -12.45 3.66
CA PHE A 65 -9.62 -13.10 3.79
C PHE A 65 -10.77 -12.22 3.27
N TYR A 66 -10.76 -10.93 3.59
CA TYR A 66 -11.76 -9.99 3.10
C TYR A 66 -11.83 -9.96 1.57
N LEU A 67 -10.66 -10.01 0.90
CA LEU A 67 -10.58 -10.04 -0.56
C LEU A 67 -11.02 -11.38 -1.19
N GLU A 68 -11.25 -12.43 -0.42
CA GLU A 68 -11.78 -13.69 -0.95
C GLU A 68 -13.27 -13.60 -1.34
N GLU A 69 -13.97 -12.62 -0.79
CA GLU A 69 -15.39 -12.38 -1.05
C GLU A 69 -15.65 -11.62 -2.37
N PHE A 70 -14.58 -11.13 -3.04
CA PHE A 70 -14.69 -10.26 -4.22
C PHE A 70 -13.94 -10.83 -5.42
N ASP A 71 -14.59 -10.73 -6.57
CA ASP A 71 -13.97 -11.04 -7.86
C ASP A 71 -13.35 -9.81 -8.52
N ASP A 72 -13.86 -8.62 -8.21
CA ASP A 72 -13.42 -7.35 -8.78
C ASP A 72 -13.05 -6.34 -7.69
N LEU A 73 -11.91 -5.67 -7.85
CA LEU A 73 -11.46 -4.64 -6.93
C LEU A 73 -12.36 -3.39 -6.93
N ARG A 74 -13.15 -3.19 -7.97
CA ARG A 74 -14.14 -2.09 -8.05
C ARG A 74 -15.25 -2.21 -7.01
N ASP A 75 -15.53 -3.42 -6.53
CA ASP A 75 -16.52 -3.69 -5.50
C ASP A 75 -15.94 -3.61 -4.09
N VAL A 76 -14.61 -3.54 -3.98
CA VAL A 76 -13.89 -3.50 -2.71
C VAL A 76 -13.77 -2.06 -2.20
N ASP A 77 -14.04 -1.85 -0.92
CA ASP A 77 -13.81 -0.57 -0.26
C ASP A 77 -12.31 -0.19 -0.31
N THR A 78 -12.01 0.91 -1.01
CA THR A 78 -10.64 1.39 -1.21
C THR A 78 -9.92 1.68 0.12
N VAL A 79 -10.64 2.15 1.12
CA VAL A 79 -10.07 2.42 2.44
C VAL A 79 -9.64 1.14 3.13
N GLU A 80 -10.46 0.08 3.02
CA GLU A 80 -10.18 -1.18 3.71
C GLU A 80 -8.96 -1.90 3.12
N TYR A 81 -8.83 -1.97 1.78
CA TYR A 81 -7.66 -2.64 1.23
C TYR A 81 -6.36 -1.83 1.34
N LEU A 82 -6.44 -0.50 1.41
CA LEU A 82 -5.27 0.35 1.62
C LEU A 82 -4.79 0.37 3.08
N LYS A 83 -5.69 0.22 4.03
CA LYS A 83 -5.44 0.39 5.47
C LYS A 83 -4.19 -0.32 5.99
N PRO A 84 -3.94 -1.62 5.75
CA PRO A 84 -2.74 -2.29 6.25
C PRO A 84 -1.45 -1.74 5.65
N PHE A 85 -1.45 -1.37 4.37
CA PHE A 85 -0.28 -0.78 3.71
C PHE A 85 0.06 0.59 4.30
N LEU A 86 -0.97 1.43 4.56
CA LEU A 86 -0.78 2.73 5.20
C LEU A 86 -0.31 2.60 6.65
N GLN A 87 -0.75 1.57 7.37
CA GLN A 87 -0.24 1.27 8.71
C GLN A 87 1.26 0.96 8.70
N VAL A 88 1.74 0.18 7.71
CA VAL A 88 3.19 -0.07 7.55
C VAL A 88 3.95 1.22 7.28
N VAL A 89 3.43 2.08 6.38
CA VAL A 89 4.08 3.34 6.00
C VAL A 89 4.20 4.31 7.17
N THR A 90 3.20 4.34 8.06
CA THR A 90 3.16 5.26 9.22
C THR A 90 3.77 4.67 10.49
N SER A 91 4.06 3.37 10.52
CA SER A 91 4.61 2.72 11.70
C SER A 91 6.03 3.22 12.02
N GLU A 92 6.26 3.58 13.27
CA GLU A 92 7.57 3.97 13.76
C GLU A 92 8.51 2.78 13.97
N HIS A 93 7.98 1.57 13.96
CA HIS A 93 8.70 0.34 14.29
C HIS A 93 9.06 -0.49 13.05
N THR A 94 8.57 -0.14 11.86
CA THR A 94 9.01 -0.78 10.61
C THR A 94 10.40 -0.28 10.21
N ASN A 95 11.15 -1.12 9.52
CA ASN A 95 12.45 -0.74 8.94
C ASN A 95 12.30 -0.25 7.49
N ALA A 96 13.39 0.31 6.94
CA ALA A 96 13.43 0.83 5.59
C ALA A 96 12.99 -0.20 4.52
N SER A 97 13.34 -1.48 4.68
CA SER A 97 13.00 -2.54 3.72
C SER A 97 11.50 -2.80 3.66
N ILE A 98 10.85 -2.91 4.82
CA ILE A 98 9.42 -3.17 4.94
C ILE A 98 8.63 -1.97 4.44
N THR A 99 9.01 -0.75 4.86
CA THR A 99 8.39 0.49 4.39
C THR A 99 8.52 0.64 2.88
N MET A 100 9.68 0.29 2.30
CA MET A 100 9.89 0.30 0.85
C MET A 100 8.93 -0.63 0.11
N VAL A 101 8.70 -1.84 0.63
CA VAL A 101 7.76 -2.79 0.00
C VAL A 101 6.35 -2.22 0.01
N ALA A 102 5.89 -1.67 1.14
CA ALA A 102 4.56 -1.06 1.23
C ALA A 102 4.41 0.15 0.28
N LEU A 103 5.41 1.03 0.20
CA LEU A 103 5.40 2.16 -0.74
C LEU A 103 5.35 1.69 -2.21
N ARG A 104 6.07 0.62 -2.56
CA ARG A 104 6.02 0.03 -3.91
C ARG A 104 4.65 -0.56 -4.22
N SER A 105 3.97 -1.17 -3.25
CA SER A 105 2.61 -1.64 -3.42
C SER A 105 1.65 -0.48 -3.68
N LEU A 106 1.73 0.61 -2.91
CA LEU A 106 0.92 1.82 -3.15
C LEU A 106 1.19 2.43 -4.52
N ASN A 107 2.47 2.48 -4.94
CA ASN A 107 2.86 2.93 -6.27
C ASN A 107 2.17 2.12 -7.38
N LYS A 108 2.15 0.79 -7.26
CA LYS A 108 1.49 -0.10 -8.21
C LYS A 108 -0.03 0.13 -8.23
N PHE A 109 -0.67 0.30 -7.08
CA PHE A 109 -2.11 0.52 -7.00
C PHE A 109 -2.54 1.79 -7.73
N LEU A 110 -1.74 2.85 -7.66
CA LEU A 110 -1.96 4.08 -8.40
C LEU A 110 -1.63 3.94 -9.89
N LEU A 111 -0.52 3.28 -10.22
CA LEU A 111 -0.02 3.14 -11.59
C LEU A 111 -0.91 2.24 -12.45
N TYR A 112 -1.52 1.21 -11.86
CA TYR A 112 -2.39 0.26 -12.56
C TYR A 112 -3.88 0.58 -12.42
N ASP A 113 -4.22 1.81 -12.02
CA ASP A 113 -5.60 2.29 -11.86
C ASP A 113 -6.47 1.42 -10.93
N PHE A 114 -5.85 0.74 -9.94
CA PHE A 114 -6.60 0.05 -8.90
C PHE A 114 -7.29 1.05 -7.94
N ILE A 115 -6.81 2.28 -7.95
CA ILE A 115 -7.43 3.43 -7.29
C ILE A 115 -7.83 4.41 -8.39
N SER A 116 -9.09 4.42 -8.74
CA SER A 116 -9.67 5.31 -9.74
C SER A 116 -10.61 6.33 -9.09
N ALA A 117 -11.03 7.32 -9.86
CA ALA A 117 -12.00 8.32 -9.40
C ALA A 117 -13.38 7.72 -9.06
N GLU A 118 -13.66 6.51 -9.55
CA GLU A 118 -14.94 5.80 -9.39
C GLU A 118 -14.87 4.74 -8.27
N SER A 119 -13.68 4.51 -7.71
CA SER A 119 -13.48 3.52 -6.65
C SER A 119 -14.29 3.86 -5.39
N PRO A 120 -14.87 2.87 -4.69
CA PRO A 120 -15.64 3.09 -3.48
C PRO A 120 -14.84 3.86 -2.42
N ARG A 121 -15.44 4.91 -1.84
CA ARG A 121 -14.82 5.77 -0.80
C ARG A 121 -13.46 6.37 -1.19
N VAL A 122 -13.17 6.52 -2.48
CA VAL A 122 -11.88 7.01 -2.99
C VAL A 122 -11.46 8.36 -2.38
N LYS A 123 -12.39 9.30 -2.20
CA LYS A 123 -12.09 10.59 -1.54
C LYS A 123 -11.43 10.39 -0.17
N HIS A 124 -11.99 9.50 0.64
CA HIS A 124 -11.46 9.23 1.96
C HIS A 124 -10.13 8.47 1.90
N ALA A 125 -10.02 7.52 0.97
CA ALA A 125 -8.81 6.75 0.73
C ALA A 125 -7.63 7.64 0.30
N MET A 126 -7.83 8.56 -0.65
CA MET A 126 -6.80 9.48 -1.13
C MET A 126 -6.29 10.41 -0.02
N ASN A 127 -7.20 10.99 0.79
CA ASN A 127 -6.81 11.84 1.90
C ASN A 127 -6.05 11.06 3.00
N LYS A 128 -6.47 9.81 3.31
CA LYS A 128 -5.71 8.94 4.21
C LYS A 128 -4.33 8.59 3.66
N MET A 129 -4.23 8.33 2.37
CA MET A 129 -2.94 8.04 1.72
C MET A 129 -2.02 9.26 1.80
N ALA A 130 -2.48 10.45 1.42
CA ALA A 130 -1.70 11.69 1.52
C ALA A 130 -1.20 11.90 2.96
N HIS A 131 -2.08 11.80 3.95
CA HIS A 131 -1.70 11.91 5.36
C HIS A 131 -0.66 10.86 5.79
N ALA A 132 -0.78 9.62 5.32
CA ALA A 132 0.19 8.57 5.64
C ALA A 132 1.57 8.85 5.01
N LEU A 133 1.60 9.34 3.77
CA LEU A 133 2.86 9.67 3.08
C LEU A 133 3.61 10.81 3.77
N THR A 134 2.90 11.86 4.23
CA THR A 134 3.54 12.97 4.97
C THR A 134 4.13 12.55 6.31
N ARG A 135 3.61 11.48 6.93
CA ARG A 135 4.10 10.90 8.19
C ARG A 135 5.10 9.76 8.00
N CYS A 136 5.40 9.38 6.77
CA CYS A 136 6.36 8.32 6.49
C CYS A 136 7.75 8.68 6.99
N ARG A 137 8.42 7.76 7.68
CA ARG A 137 9.83 7.93 8.08
C ARG A 137 10.74 7.91 6.87
N ARG A 138 11.61 8.89 6.79
CA ARG A 138 12.61 9.04 5.73
C ARG A 138 13.91 8.35 6.14
N PHE A 139 13.92 7.01 6.12
CA PHE A 139 15.05 6.21 6.61
C PHE A 139 16.35 6.45 5.84
N ASN A 140 16.26 6.54 4.51
CA ASN A 140 17.39 6.72 3.62
C ASN A 140 16.91 7.28 2.26
N GLU A 141 17.86 7.61 1.40
CA GLU A 141 17.61 8.19 0.07
C GLU A 141 16.66 7.33 -0.79
N ARG A 142 16.78 5.99 -0.73
CA ARG A 142 15.93 5.10 -1.53
C ARG A 142 14.47 5.17 -1.09
N VAL A 143 14.21 5.21 0.22
CA VAL A 143 12.86 5.37 0.76
C VAL A 143 12.32 6.75 0.39
N LEU A 144 13.15 7.80 0.51
CA LEU A 144 12.76 9.16 0.13
C LEU A 144 12.39 9.23 -1.35
N MET A 145 13.20 8.68 -2.25
CA MET A 145 12.90 8.64 -3.68
C MET A 145 11.58 7.93 -3.99
N GLN A 146 11.34 6.77 -3.35
CA GLN A 146 10.08 6.04 -3.54
C GLN A 146 8.89 6.82 -2.98
N LEU A 147 9.06 7.48 -1.83
CA LEU A 147 8.05 8.33 -1.21
C LEU A 147 7.68 9.50 -2.16
N MET A 148 8.67 10.18 -2.72
CA MET A 148 8.44 11.26 -3.71
C MET A 148 7.69 10.76 -4.95
N GLN A 149 8.07 9.58 -5.48
CA GLN A 149 7.39 8.97 -6.62
C GLN A 149 5.91 8.67 -6.32
N VAL A 150 5.62 8.10 -5.15
CA VAL A 150 4.23 7.83 -4.76
C VAL A 150 3.47 9.12 -4.55
N SER A 151 4.07 10.14 -3.93
CA SER A 151 3.46 11.46 -3.72
C SER A 151 3.11 12.14 -5.05
N GLU A 152 4.01 12.07 -6.02
CA GLU A 152 3.76 12.56 -7.38
C GLU A 152 2.57 11.84 -8.03
N LEU A 153 2.54 10.50 -7.95
CA LEU A 153 1.44 9.72 -8.50
C LEU A 153 0.10 10.01 -7.81
N VAL A 154 0.08 10.21 -6.50
CA VAL A 154 -1.13 10.59 -5.74
C VAL A 154 -1.73 11.89 -6.30
N VAL A 155 -0.89 12.88 -6.59
CA VAL A 155 -1.35 14.16 -7.16
C VAL A 155 -1.77 14.02 -8.63
N ARG A 156 -1.05 13.23 -9.42
CA ARG A 156 -1.32 13.04 -10.86
C ARG A 156 -2.48 12.09 -11.16
N ASN A 157 -2.82 11.19 -10.24
CA ASN A 157 -3.94 10.26 -10.42
C ASN A 157 -5.26 11.03 -10.59
N PRO A 158 -6.18 10.61 -11.47
CA PRO A 158 -7.51 11.23 -11.60
C PRO A 158 -8.27 11.36 -10.28
N ALA A 159 -8.04 10.46 -9.32
CA ALA A 159 -8.58 10.55 -7.98
C ALA A 159 -7.90 11.63 -7.11
N GLY A 160 -6.76 12.17 -7.52
CA GLY A 160 -6.07 13.27 -6.85
C GLY A 160 -6.93 14.54 -6.70
N ARG A 161 -7.91 14.73 -7.60
CA ARG A 161 -8.91 15.81 -7.51
C ARG A 161 -9.73 15.80 -6.21
N PHE A 162 -9.75 14.71 -5.48
CA PHE A 162 -10.45 14.58 -4.21
C PHE A 162 -9.58 14.90 -2.99
N LEU A 163 -8.29 15.21 -3.19
CA LEU A 163 -7.44 15.71 -2.12
C LEU A 163 -7.93 17.07 -1.65
N THR A 164 -7.79 17.30 -0.35
CA THR A 164 -7.97 18.66 0.19
C THR A 164 -6.74 19.50 -0.10
N ASP A 165 -6.90 20.81 -0.16
CA ASP A 165 -5.80 21.75 -0.39
C ASP A 165 -4.69 21.58 0.65
N ASP A 166 -5.06 21.35 1.91
CA ASP A 166 -4.11 21.11 3.00
C ASP A 166 -3.25 19.87 2.74
N HIS A 167 -3.87 18.75 2.37
CA HIS A 167 -3.14 17.50 2.06
C HIS A 167 -2.26 17.66 0.82
N THR A 168 -2.74 18.38 -0.18
CA THR A 168 -1.94 18.67 -1.38
C THR A 168 -0.70 19.50 -1.01
N CYS A 169 -0.86 20.57 -0.24
CA CYS A 169 0.25 21.39 0.24
C CYS A 169 1.23 20.60 1.11
N GLU A 170 0.75 19.70 1.95
CA GLU A 170 1.61 18.84 2.79
C GLU A 170 2.43 17.86 1.94
N LEU A 171 1.87 17.27 0.89
CA LEU A 171 2.60 16.37 -0.01
C LEU A 171 3.77 17.06 -0.71
N PHE A 172 3.66 18.36 -1.03
CA PHE A 172 4.76 19.12 -1.61
C PHE A 172 5.89 19.46 -0.62
N LYS A 173 5.71 19.20 0.68
CA LYS A 173 6.74 19.38 1.72
C LYS A 173 7.54 18.09 1.97
N VAL A 174 7.16 16.99 1.35
CA VAL A 174 7.85 15.68 1.41
C VAL A 174 9.15 15.72 0.65
#